data_1ec93eb4a0ef7fa91bb050512c30e8fe
#
_entry.id   1ec93eb4a0ef7fa91bb050512c30e8fe
#
_cell.length_a   1.000
_cell.length_b   1.000
_cell.length_c   1.000
_cell.angle_alpha   90.00
_cell.angle_beta   90.00
_cell.angle_gamma   90.00
#
_symmetry.space_group_name_H-M   'P 1'
#
loop_
_entity.id
_entity.type
_entity.pdbx_description
1 polymer ?
#
loop_
_entity_poly.entity_id
_entity_poly.type
_entity_poly.pdbx_seq_one_letter_code
_entity_poly.pdbx_strand_id
1 'polypeptide(L)'
;MMIIMFHKPVMLAEAIDSLEIKENGIYVDLTFGGGGHSKEILKRINNDGKLIAFDRDKSAIKNKIDDNRVMLLKQNFIYLEQNLKYLKISKVDGILADLGVSSFQFDSIDRGFSFENDSVLDMRMNQESSIDAIEILNNYCETDLANIFFNYSDLT
;
A
#
# COMPACT_ATOMS: atom_id res chain seq x y z
N MET A 1 -4.50 23.65 15.80
CA MET A 1 -4.03 22.26 15.95
C MET A 1 -4.96 21.40 15.09
N MET A 2 -4.55 21.11 13.85
CA MET A 2 -5.36 20.32 12.93
C MET A 2 -5.36 18.88 13.44
N ILE A 3 -6.51 18.38 13.90
CA ILE A 3 -6.66 16.96 14.24
C ILE A 3 -6.59 16.22 12.91
N ILE A 4 -5.44 15.61 12.62
CA ILE A 4 -5.34 14.64 11.53
C ILE A 4 -6.22 13.48 11.97
N MET A 5 -7.45 13.41 11.47
CA MET A 5 -8.30 12.24 11.64
C MET A 5 -7.59 11.07 10.96
N PHE A 6 -6.87 10.27 11.76
CA PHE A 6 -6.32 9.01 11.26
C PHE A 6 -7.49 8.17 10.76
N HIS A 7 -7.55 8.01 9.46
CA HIS A 7 -8.53 7.11 8.84
C HIS A 7 -8.36 5.71 9.44
N LYS A 8 -9.46 5.16 9.95
CA LYS A 8 -9.45 3.79 10.47
C LYS A 8 -9.27 2.84 9.28
N PRO A 9 -8.25 1.95 9.30
CA PRO A 9 -8.07 0.99 8.22
C PRO A 9 -9.33 0.14 8.02
N VAL A 10 -9.63 -0.20 6.77
CA VAL A 10 -10.78 -1.03 6.44
C VAL A 10 -10.62 -2.42 7.05
N MET A 11 -11.70 -2.96 7.63
CA MET A 11 -11.73 -4.31 8.23
C MET A 11 -10.53 -4.61 9.15
N LEU A 12 -10.05 -3.60 9.92
CA LEU A 12 -8.82 -3.71 10.71
C LEU A 12 -8.83 -4.92 11.63
N ALA A 13 -9.90 -5.11 12.40
CA ALA A 13 -9.98 -6.21 13.37
C ALA A 13 -10.04 -7.56 12.64
N GLU A 14 -10.91 -7.67 11.65
CA GLU A 14 -11.15 -8.89 10.89
C GLU A 14 -9.90 -9.33 10.13
N ALA A 15 -9.21 -8.39 9.47
CA ALA A 15 -7.98 -8.68 8.75
C ALA A 15 -6.86 -9.17 9.67
N ILE A 16 -6.69 -8.51 10.82
CA ILE A 16 -5.66 -8.89 11.80
C ILE A 16 -6.00 -10.19 12.52
N ASP A 17 -7.27 -10.44 12.84
CA ASP A 17 -7.68 -11.70 13.47
C ASP A 17 -7.50 -12.88 12.51
N SER A 18 -7.76 -12.69 11.22
CA SER A 18 -7.54 -13.72 10.19
C SER A 18 -6.07 -14.08 9.97
N LEU A 19 -5.13 -13.22 10.38
CA LEU A 19 -3.70 -13.54 10.32
C LEU A 19 -3.26 -14.55 11.39
N GLU A 20 -4.09 -14.84 12.41
CA GLU A 20 -3.77 -15.76 13.52
C GLU A 20 -2.37 -15.51 14.09
N ILE A 21 -2.12 -14.25 14.50
CA ILE A 21 -0.79 -13.76 14.81
C ILE A 21 -0.14 -14.52 15.96
N LYS A 22 1.04 -15.11 15.67
CA LYS A 22 1.97 -15.68 16.65
C LYS A 22 2.90 -14.58 17.17
N GLU A 23 3.14 -14.55 18.46
CA GLU A 23 3.94 -13.50 19.09
C GLU A 23 5.36 -13.35 18.50
N ASN A 24 6.01 -14.46 18.14
CA ASN A 24 7.35 -14.49 17.55
C ASN A 24 7.35 -14.66 16.03
N GLY A 25 6.20 -14.47 15.37
CA GLY A 25 6.02 -14.66 13.94
C GLY A 25 6.63 -13.55 13.08
N ILE A 26 6.80 -13.85 11.81
CA ILE A 26 7.25 -12.90 10.77
C ILE A 26 6.08 -12.58 9.86
N TYR A 27 5.72 -11.31 9.77
CA TYR A 27 4.59 -10.83 8.99
C TYR A 27 5.02 -9.87 7.91
N VAL A 28 4.21 -9.79 6.85
CA VAL A 28 4.41 -8.85 5.76
C VAL A 28 3.15 -8.01 5.58
N ASP A 29 3.31 -6.69 5.51
CA ASP A 29 2.28 -5.75 5.09
C ASP A 29 2.69 -5.19 3.72
N LEU A 30 1.97 -5.57 2.66
CA LEU A 30 2.27 -5.18 1.28
C LEU A 30 1.81 -3.75 0.94
N THR A 31 1.01 -3.14 1.82
CA THR A 31 0.28 -1.88 1.60
C THR A 31 0.29 -1.02 2.86
N PHE A 32 1.48 -0.57 3.25
CA PHE A 32 1.70 0.11 4.53
C PHE A 32 0.82 1.35 4.74
N GLY A 33 0.71 2.23 3.73
CA GLY A 33 -0.11 3.44 3.76
C GLY A 33 0.12 4.32 5.00
N GLY A 34 -0.91 4.46 5.83
CA GLY A 34 -0.84 5.15 7.12
C GLY A 34 -0.27 4.32 8.28
N GLY A 35 0.06 3.06 8.02
CA GLY A 35 0.60 2.14 9.02
C GLY A 35 -0.43 1.59 10.02
N GLY A 36 -1.72 1.67 9.71
CA GLY A 36 -2.76 1.26 10.64
C GLY A 36 -2.75 -0.25 10.92
N HIS A 37 -2.76 -1.08 9.87
CA HIS A 37 -2.65 -2.53 10.00
C HIS A 37 -1.30 -2.93 10.62
N SER A 38 -0.21 -2.33 10.14
CA SER A 38 1.14 -2.54 10.68
C SER A 38 1.23 -2.28 12.17
N LYS A 39 0.64 -1.20 12.68
CA LYS A 39 0.58 -0.88 14.12
C LYS A 39 -0.15 -1.94 14.92
N GLU A 40 -1.24 -2.49 14.36
CA GLU A 40 -2.01 -3.53 15.04
C GLU A 40 -1.27 -4.86 15.06
N ILE A 41 -0.56 -5.23 13.98
CA ILE A 41 0.35 -6.39 13.98
C ILE A 41 1.43 -6.24 15.05
N LEU A 42 2.06 -5.07 15.16
CA LEU A 42 3.13 -4.79 16.13
C LEU A 42 2.67 -4.91 17.59
N LYS A 43 1.38 -4.66 17.88
CA LYS A 43 0.83 -4.88 19.24
C LYS A 43 0.73 -6.35 19.62
N ARG A 44 0.63 -7.23 18.63
CA ARG A 44 0.40 -8.67 18.84
C ARG A 44 1.68 -9.50 18.76
N ILE A 45 2.76 -9.00 18.17
CA ILE A 45 4.07 -9.66 18.14
C ILE A 45 4.95 -9.17 19.30
N ASN A 46 5.80 -10.06 19.82
CA ASN A 46 6.79 -9.75 20.85
C ASN A 46 8.11 -9.23 20.24
N ASN A 47 9.18 -9.14 21.04
CA ASN A 47 10.48 -8.63 20.60
C ASN A 47 11.21 -9.53 19.59
N ASP A 48 10.85 -10.79 19.51
CA ASP A 48 11.41 -11.75 18.54
C ASP A 48 10.65 -11.77 17.22
N GLY A 49 9.41 -11.25 17.21
CA GLY A 49 8.58 -11.09 16.00
C GLY A 49 9.11 -10.00 15.08
N LYS A 50 8.76 -10.08 13.79
CA LYS A 50 9.19 -9.13 12.76
C LYS A 50 8.04 -8.74 11.85
N LEU A 51 8.06 -7.49 11.39
CA LEU A 51 7.16 -6.98 10.37
C LEU A 51 7.97 -6.37 9.23
N ILE A 52 7.72 -6.83 8.01
CA ILE A 52 8.28 -6.26 6.79
C ILE A 52 7.14 -5.55 6.07
N ALA A 53 7.23 -4.25 5.92
CA ALA A 53 6.19 -3.43 5.31
C ALA A 53 6.67 -2.85 3.99
N PHE A 54 5.79 -2.81 3.00
CA PHE A 54 6.04 -2.26 1.68
C PHE A 54 5.11 -1.10 1.40
N ASP A 55 5.64 -0.07 0.77
CA ASP A 55 4.85 0.91 0.05
C ASP A 55 5.69 1.54 -1.06
N ARG A 56 5.07 1.80 -2.20
CA ARG A 56 5.71 2.51 -3.32
C ARG A 56 5.49 4.02 -3.27
N ASP A 57 4.51 4.47 -2.47
CA ASP A 57 4.20 5.88 -2.33
C ASP A 57 5.16 6.53 -1.33
N LYS A 58 5.82 7.61 -1.78
CA LYS A 58 6.71 8.39 -0.93
C LYS A 58 5.99 9.02 0.27
N SER A 59 4.71 9.32 0.14
CA SER A 59 3.91 9.89 1.23
C SER A 59 3.73 8.89 2.37
N ALA A 60 3.57 7.60 2.08
CA ALA A 60 3.44 6.55 3.07
C ALA A 60 4.71 6.41 3.94
N ILE A 61 5.89 6.63 3.35
CA ILE A 61 7.17 6.52 4.09
C ILE A 61 7.28 7.56 5.22
N LYS A 62 6.60 8.70 5.10
CA LYS A 62 6.55 9.71 6.17
C LYS A 62 5.85 9.21 7.44
N ASN A 63 5.03 8.16 7.32
CA ASN A 63 4.31 7.53 8.42
C ASN A 63 5.11 6.42 9.11
N LYS A 64 6.41 6.28 8.78
CA LYS A 64 7.29 5.25 9.35
C LYS A 64 7.10 5.13 10.86
N ILE A 65 6.95 3.89 11.32
CA ILE A 65 6.84 3.55 12.73
C ILE A 65 8.26 3.43 13.29
N ASP A 66 8.52 4.10 14.42
CA ASP A 66 9.79 3.98 15.13
C ASP A 66 9.74 2.75 16.07
N ASP A 67 9.96 1.58 15.49
CA ASP A 67 9.98 0.29 16.18
C ASP A 67 11.01 -0.61 15.50
N ASN A 68 11.90 -1.22 16.28
CA ASN A 68 13.00 -2.04 15.77
C ASN A 68 12.54 -3.37 15.14
N ARG A 69 11.31 -3.79 15.39
CA ARG A 69 10.69 -4.98 14.81
C ARG A 69 10.17 -4.74 13.39
N VAL A 70 10.04 -3.47 12.96
CA VAL A 70 9.50 -3.14 11.63
C VAL A 70 10.59 -2.68 10.68
N MET A 71 10.56 -3.24 9.48
CA MET A 71 11.34 -2.78 8.33
C MET A 71 10.39 -2.27 7.25
N LEU A 72 10.37 -0.95 7.03
CA LEU A 72 9.58 -0.33 5.97
C LEU A 72 10.42 -0.13 4.71
N LEU A 73 10.01 -0.73 3.61
CA LEU A 73 10.67 -0.69 2.31
C LEU A 73 9.88 0.19 1.33
N LYS A 74 10.52 1.26 0.82
CA LYS A 74 9.95 2.05 -0.27
C LYS A 74 10.11 1.30 -1.60
N GLN A 75 9.30 0.30 -1.81
CA GLN A 75 9.35 -0.54 -3.01
C GLN A 75 7.96 -1.07 -3.38
N ASN A 76 7.82 -1.47 -4.64
CA ASN A 76 6.66 -2.24 -5.06
C ASN A 76 6.74 -3.66 -4.46
N PHE A 77 5.64 -4.17 -3.94
CA PHE A 77 5.56 -5.51 -3.35
C PHE A 77 5.82 -6.65 -4.35
N ILE A 78 5.85 -6.40 -5.66
CA ILE A 78 6.31 -7.38 -6.65
C ILE A 78 7.73 -7.89 -6.35
N TYR A 79 8.53 -7.10 -5.61
CA TYR A 79 9.88 -7.47 -5.18
C TYR A 79 9.91 -8.20 -3.82
N LEU A 80 8.75 -8.65 -3.30
CA LEU A 80 8.66 -9.35 -2.01
C LEU A 80 9.65 -10.50 -1.92
N GLU A 81 9.62 -11.43 -2.87
CA GLU A 81 10.47 -12.62 -2.86
C GLU A 81 11.96 -12.27 -2.82
N GLN A 82 12.37 -11.28 -3.63
CA GLN A 82 13.77 -10.82 -3.68
C GLN A 82 14.22 -10.22 -2.36
N ASN A 83 13.36 -9.42 -1.72
CA ASN A 83 13.64 -8.82 -0.42
C ASN A 83 13.72 -9.88 0.69
N LEU A 84 12.80 -10.85 0.71
CA LEU A 84 12.85 -11.95 1.69
C LEU A 84 14.14 -12.77 1.54
N LYS A 85 14.55 -13.08 0.30
CA LYS A 85 15.85 -13.74 0.03
C LYS A 85 17.04 -12.92 0.53
N TYR A 86 17.05 -11.62 0.25
CA TYR A 86 18.11 -10.71 0.73
C TYR A 86 18.18 -10.68 2.26
N LEU A 87 17.04 -10.65 2.93
CA LEU A 87 16.91 -10.68 4.39
C LEU A 87 17.15 -12.06 5.01
N LYS A 88 17.42 -13.08 4.17
CA LYS A 88 17.57 -14.49 4.58
C LYS A 88 16.34 -15.05 5.32
N ILE A 89 15.14 -14.58 4.94
CA ILE A 89 13.87 -15.04 5.44
C ILE A 89 13.31 -16.05 4.45
N SER A 90 13.24 -17.31 4.86
CA SER A 90 12.75 -18.41 4.01
C SER A 90 11.24 -18.63 4.10
N LYS A 91 10.62 -18.15 5.18
CA LYS A 91 9.19 -18.33 5.45
C LYS A 91 8.65 -17.16 6.26
N VAL A 92 7.42 -16.74 5.95
CA VAL A 92 6.63 -15.79 6.74
C VAL A 92 5.39 -16.49 7.30
N ASP A 93 4.87 -16.01 8.42
CA ASP A 93 3.69 -16.57 9.08
C ASP A 93 2.38 -16.00 8.53
N GLY A 94 2.41 -14.78 8.01
CA GLY A 94 1.26 -14.16 7.35
C GLY A 94 1.63 -12.99 6.44
N ILE A 95 0.77 -12.74 5.47
CA ILE A 95 0.87 -11.62 4.52
C ILE A 95 -0.46 -10.90 4.49
N LEU A 96 -0.43 -9.56 4.64
CA LEU A 96 -1.58 -8.69 4.50
C LEU A 96 -1.42 -7.82 3.26
N ALA A 97 -2.50 -7.66 2.51
CA ALA A 97 -2.57 -6.74 1.37
C ALA A 97 -3.94 -6.04 1.39
N ASP A 98 -3.96 -4.75 1.65
CA ASP A 98 -5.13 -3.86 1.52
C ASP A 98 -5.00 -3.13 0.19
N LEU A 99 -5.49 -3.78 -0.88
CA LEU A 99 -5.29 -3.32 -2.25
C LEU A 99 -6.29 -2.21 -2.60
N GLY A 100 -5.78 -1.11 -3.10
CA GLY A 100 -6.56 0.04 -3.51
C GLY A 100 -5.83 1.36 -3.31
N VAL A 101 -6.57 2.47 -3.35
CA VAL A 101 -6.08 3.82 -3.02
C VAL A 101 -6.25 4.07 -1.53
N SER A 102 -5.27 4.71 -0.90
CA SER A 102 -5.42 5.18 0.47
C SER A 102 -6.33 6.42 0.51
N SER A 103 -7.00 6.65 1.64
CA SER A 103 -7.80 7.87 1.83
C SER A 103 -6.97 9.14 1.62
N PHE A 104 -5.71 9.15 2.05
CA PHE A 104 -4.81 10.26 1.80
C PHE A 104 -4.60 10.52 0.30
N GLN A 105 -4.46 9.48 -0.51
CA GLN A 105 -4.33 9.61 -1.97
C GLN A 105 -5.65 10.09 -2.59
N PHE A 106 -6.77 9.57 -2.11
CA PHE A 106 -8.10 9.95 -2.58
C PHE A 106 -8.43 11.41 -2.27
N ASP A 107 -8.12 11.87 -1.04
CA ASP A 107 -8.41 13.24 -0.57
C ASP A 107 -7.41 14.28 -1.12
N SER A 108 -6.27 13.84 -1.65
CA SER A 108 -5.24 14.74 -2.20
C SER A 108 -5.60 15.18 -3.62
N ILE A 109 -5.94 16.45 -3.79
CA ILE A 109 -6.39 17.04 -5.07
C ILE A 109 -5.38 16.79 -6.20
N ASP A 110 -4.09 16.94 -5.93
CA ASP A 110 -3.00 16.78 -6.87
C ASP A 110 -2.73 15.33 -7.33
N ARG A 111 -3.44 14.36 -6.75
CA ARG A 111 -3.29 12.95 -7.08
C ARG A 111 -4.25 12.44 -8.16
N GLY A 112 -5.35 13.15 -8.43
CA GLY A 112 -6.32 12.84 -9.47
C GLY A 112 -7.17 11.58 -9.25
N PHE A 113 -7.31 11.10 -8.02
CA PHE A 113 -8.12 9.91 -7.69
C PHE A 113 -9.58 10.21 -7.35
N SER A 114 -9.94 11.49 -7.14
CA SER A 114 -11.30 11.89 -6.73
C SER A 114 -11.98 12.72 -7.80
N PHE A 115 -13.31 12.58 -7.92
CA PHE A 115 -14.16 13.42 -8.78
C PHE A 115 -14.63 14.70 -8.08
N GLU A 116 -14.35 14.87 -6.77
CA GLU A 116 -14.88 16.00 -5.99
C GLU A 116 -14.21 17.32 -6.35
N ASN A 117 -13.02 17.26 -6.92
CA ASN A 117 -12.24 18.43 -7.25
C ASN A 117 -11.77 18.37 -8.72
N ASP A 118 -11.74 19.54 -9.37
CA ASP A 118 -11.10 19.67 -10.68
C ASP A 118 -9.58 19.63 -10.51
N SER A 119 -8.98 18.59 -11.01
CA SER A 119 -7.54 18.31 -10.83
C SER A 119 -6.93 17.63 -12.06
N VAL A 120 -5.61 17.67 -12.13
CA VAL A 120 -4.87 16.92 -13.15
C VAL A 120 -5.09 15.42 -12.95
N LEU A 121 -5.39 14.69 -14.01
CA LEU A 121 -5.63 13.25 -14.00
C LEU A 121 -4.30 12.49 -13.94
N ASP A 122 -3.61 12.55 -12.80
CA ASP A 122 -2.31 11.88 -12.58
C ASP A 122 -2.50 10.38 -12.32
N MET A 123 -3.20 10.02 -11.25
CA MET A 123 -3.51 8.66 -10.79
C MET A 123 -2.30 7.74 -10.57
N ARG A 124 -1.07 8.26 -10.52
CA ARG A 124 0.12 7.45 -10.23
C ARG A 124 0.22 7.13 -8.75
N MET A 125 0.26 5.86 -8.40
CA MET A 125 0.59 5.42 -7.05
C MET A 125 2.04 5.80 -6.69
N ASN A 126 2.97 5.62 -7.62
CA ASN A 126 4.34 6.11 -7.51
C ASN A 126 4.50 7.35 -8.39
N GLN A 127 4.52 8.53 -7.82
CA GLN A 127 4.68 9.79 -8.54
C GLN A 127 6.06 9.96 -9.23
N GLU A 128 7.02 9.08 -8.92
CA GLU A 128 8.31 9.03 -9.62
C GLU A 128 8.23 8.25 -10.96
N SER A 129 7.09 7.60 -11.26
CA SER A 129 6.85 6.97 -12.56
C SER A 129 6.73 8.02 -13.66
N SER A 130 7.19 7.71 -14.86
CA SER A 130 7.14 8.63 -16.02
C SER A 130 5.76 8.70 -16.67
N ILE A 131 4.92 7.68 -16.52
CA ILE A 131 3.62 7.55 -17.18
C ILE A 131 2.51 7.80 -16.16
N ASP A 132 1.65 8.77 -16.43
CA ASP A 132 0.43 9.08 -15.69
C ASP A 132 -0.82 8.69 -16.50
N ALA A 133 -2.02 8.91 -15.94
CA ALA A 133 -3.25 8.56 -16.62
C ALA A 133 -3.54 9.47 -17.83
N ILE A 134 -3.08 10.72 -17.82
CA ILE A 134 -3.21 11.63 -18.98
C ILE A 134 -2.40 11.09 -20.16
N GLU A 135 -1.15 10.69 -19.90
CA GLU A 135 -0.28 10.11 -20.92
C GLU A 135 -0.91 8.86 -21.56
N ILE A 136 -1.47 7.98 -20.73
CA ILE A 136 -2.16 6.77 -21.21
C ILE A 136 -3.34 7.15 -22.11
N LEU A 137 -4.23 8.03 -21.64
CA LEU A 137 -5.45 8.39 -22.37
C LEU A 137 -5.18 9.12 -23.69
N ASN A 138 -4.11 9.92 -23.78
CA ASN A 138 -3.83 10.70 -24.97
C ASN A 138 -2.95 9.98 -25.98
N ASN A 139 -2.11 9.04 -25.56
CA ASN A 139 -1.06 8.49 -26.43
C ASN A 139 -1.19 6.99 -26.71
N TYR A 140 -2.02 6.26 -25.95
CA TYR A 140 -2.26 4.85 -26.23
C TYR A 140 -3.24 4.69 -27.40
N CYS A 141 -3.06 3.64 -28.21
CA CYS A 141 -3.99 3.36 -29.31
C CYS A 141 -5.34 2.86 -28.77
N GLU A 142 -6.38 2.96 -29.60
CA GLU A 142 -7.75 2.57 -29.25
C GLU A 142 -7.84 1.13 -28.70
N THR A 143 -7.11 0.20 -29.34
CA THR A 143 -7.08 -1.21 -28.93
C THR A 143 -6.53 -1.39 -27.52
N ASP A 144 -5.45 -0.67 -27.17
CA ASP A 144 -4.84 -0.76 -25.85
C ASP A 144 -5.73 -0.14 -24.78
N LEU A 145 -6.35 1.01 -25.07
CA LEU A 145 -7.32 1.64 -24.17
C LEU A 145 -8.54 0.74 -23.94
N ALA A 146 -9.09 0.14 -25.01
CA ALA A 146 -10.21 -0.80 -24.90
C ALA A 146 -9.83 -2.00 -24.02
N ASN A 147 -8.63 -2.56 -24.19
CA ASN A 147 -8.14 -3.66 -23.35
C ASN A 147 -7.98 -3.25 -21.88
N ILE A 148 -7.48 -2.04 -21.59
CA ILE A 148 -7.37 -1.54 -20.22
C ILE A 148 -8.76 -1.44 -19.59
N PHE A 149 -9.71 -0.81 -20.26
CA PHE A 149 -11.06 -0.66 -19.75
C PHE A 149 -11.78 -1.99 -19.60
N PHE A 150 -11.67 -2.89 -20.58
CA PHE A 150 -12.30 -4.20 -20.51
C PHE A 150 -11.75 -5.07 -19.37
N ASN A 151 -10.41 -5.07 -19.16
CA ASN A 151 -9.79 -5.97 -18.17
C ASN A 151 -9.78 -5.42 -16.74
N TYR A 152 -9.85 -4.08 -16.56
CA TYR A 152 -9.61 -3.45 -15.26
C TYR A 152 -10.74 -2.52 -14.80
N SER A 153 -11.85 -2.46 -15.52
CA SER A 153 -13.05 -1.73 -15.11
C SER A 153 -14.29 -2.59 -15.27
N ASP A 154 -15.43 -2.12 -14.74
CA ASP A 154 -16.74 -2.77 -14.89
C ASP A 154 -17.43 -2.36 -16.23
N LEU A 155 -16.71 -1.75 -17.15
CA LEU A 155 -17.25 -1.41 -18.48
C LEU A 155 -17.24 -2.66 -19.36
N THR A 156 -18.42 -3.05 -19.84
CA THR A 156 -18.66 -4.18 -20.75
C THR A 156 -19.00 -3.71 -22.16
#